data_8db58f166dded364ff838d6032888ae3
#
_entry.id   8db58f166dded364ff838d6032888ae3
#
_cell.length_a   1.000
_cell.length_b   1.000
_cell.length_c   1.000
_cell.angle_alpha   90.00
_cell.angle_beta   90.00
_cell.angle_gamma   90.00
#
_symmetry.space_group_name_H-M   'P 1'
#
loop_
_entity.id
_entity.type
_entity.pdbx_description
1 polymer ?
#
loop_
_entity_poly.entity_id
_entity_poly.type
_entity_poly.pdbx_seq_one_letter_code
_entity_poly.pdbx_strand_id
1 'polypeptide(L)'
;MNSCLTVWHRYCPVFFVNPLYIVMNRLSLPLLVLLLLAIGISCRQRRPGMSREEAVAELETQAAEQEARRQQAAATLDTFAADYRPPAGIKYQPTMIRTGGKVLDVPAALKNVRALKPNELGTLIFHPTGYEGYGLGAELNPVDDGWLLTDYEGICLLDKDMKLRKVLLKNDVEISEMKMGNGIGYSIRSKQRLSQVGYDSSTRQLRGLYAGQETEADDRLRYEYAVATLPWDVLAEAAEPWTPDHLPSKLPIGRTQGNAFAVTAGGWLMTEPFSSRLCTFGQKGDTLCRFTVNDAEDYVPTSTYRSGENTDVYHYDGKLRLRMAYDNTVYELTDASTLKAVWRLDFGPLKRPTGKYVVGSLNNSLDGYYLINNWIETNRYLLVQLSRSYDSPNARTQGTVTLHTLVYDKQTGDFFSLPGRTDKDGRYTYANLPFQVEGKELSLLPSLTIRDRAAACFKGKRLKEMLPDLPLSKQWKDEEIVVVQME
;
A
#
# COMPACT_ATOMS: atom_id res chain seq x y z
N MET A 1 -7.84 24.21 -1.02
CA MET A 1 -7.37 24.00 0.36
C MET A 1 -7.84 22.65 0.93
N ASN A 2 -7.77 21.57 0.18
CA ASN A 2 -8.21 20.20 0.57
C ASN A 2 -7.17 19.15 0.15
N SER A 3 -5.89 19.37 0.46
CA SER A 3 -4.78 18.69 -0.22
C SER A 3 -4.07 17.59 0.57
N CYS A 4 -4.67 17.02 1.61
CA CYS A 4 -3.91 16.17 2.53
C CYS A 4 -4.23 14.67 2.59
N LEU A 5 -5.14 14.17 1.78
CA LEU A 5 -5.59 12.76 1.90
C LEU A 5 -5.04 11.81 0.83
N THR A 6 -4.17 12.26 -0.04
CA THR A 6 -3.88 11.58 -1.31
C THR A 6 -2.74 10.54 -1.27
N VAL A 7 -1.96 10.44 -0.21
CA VAL A 7 -0.77 9.57 -0.19
C VAL A 7 -1.04 8.15 0.31
N TRP A 8 -2.19 7.91 0.89
CA TRP A 8 -2.49 6.67 1.64
C TRP A 8 -3.11 5.53 0.83
N HIS A 9 -3.36 5.72 -0.46
CA HIS A 9 -4.14 4.75 -1.25
C HIS A 9 -3.39 3.54 -1.79
N ARG A 10 -2.08 3.44 -1.55
CA ARG A 10 -1.32 2.36 -2.19
C ARG A 10 -1.57 0.96 -1.63
N TYR A 11 -2.08 0.85 -0.40
CA TYR A 11 -2.17 -0.46 0.26
C TYR A 11 -3.34 -0.63 1.24
N CYS A 12 -4.31 0.26 1.28
CA CYS A 12 -5.46 0.08 2.15
C CYS A 12 -6.75 -0.12 1.35
N PRO A 13 -7.35 -1.32 1.34
CA PRO A 13 -8.78 -1.38 1.06
C PRO A 13 -9.47 -0.57 2.16
N VAL A 14 -10.11 0.51 1.74
CA VAL A 14 -10.75 1.49 2.61
C VAL A 14 -11.84 0.82 3.43
N PHE A 15 -11.56 0.56 4.69
CA PHE A 15 -12.60 0.45 5.71
C PHE A 15 -12.41 1.58 6.70
N PHE A 16 -12.97 2.74 6.40
CA PHE A 16 -13.23 3.75 7.42
C PHE A 16 -14.34 3.23 8.33
N VAL A 17 -13.93 2.63 9.43
CA VAL A 17 -14.86 2.33 10.51
C VAL A 17 -15.10 3.63 11.27
N ASN A 18 -16.37 4.05 11.32
CA ASN A 18 -16.84 5.19 12.11
C ASN A 18 -16.28 5.11 13.54
N PRO A 19 -15.69 6.17 14.13
CA PRO A 19 -15.12 6.14 15.47
C PRO A 19 -16.10 5.71 16.57
N LEU A 20 -17.40 5.89 16.37
CA LEU A 20 -18.42 5.31 17.24
C LEU A 20 -18.34 3.78 17.33
N TYR A 21 -17.88 3.14 16.28
CA TYR A 21 -17.79 1.71 16.12
C TYR A 21 -16.77 1.02 17.04
N ILE A 22 -15.73 1.73 17.41
CA ILE A 22 -14.61 1.20 18.22
C ILE A 22 -14.94 1.27 19.70
N VAL A 23 -15.64 2.30 20.15
CA VAL A 23 -16.13 2.42 21.55
C VAL A 23 -17.20 1.34 21.81
N MET A 24 -18.00 1.02 20.80
CA MET A 24 -19.06 0.00 20.89
C MET A 24 -18.54 -1.43 21.10
N ASN A 25 -17.30 -1.74 20.72
CA ASN A 25 -16.75 -3.09 20.77
C ASN A 25 -16.29 -3.56 22.17
N ARG A 26 -16.12 -2.65 23.13
CA ARG A 26 -15.65 -2.97 24.48
C ARG A 26 -16.76 -3.00 25.55
N LEU A 27 -17.94 -2.58 25.19
CA LEU A 27 -19.06 -2.50 26.11
C LEU A 27 -19.99 -3.71 25.89
N SER A 28 -20.45 -4.32 26.99
CA SER A 28 -21.52 -5.30 26.90
C SER A 28 -22.75 -4.64 26.25
N LEU A 29 -23.54 -5.39 25.52
CA LEU A 29 -24.70 -4.89 24.78
C LEU A 29 -25.61 -3.94 25.59
N PRO A 30 -25.91 -4.20 26.90
CA PRO A 30 -26.69 -3.27 27.72
C PRO A 30 -26.00 -1.94 27.98
N LEU A 31 -24.68 -1.92 28.13
CA LEU A 31 -23.90 -0.70 28.38
C LEU A 31 -23.82 0.16 27.13
N LEU A 32 -23.77 -0.49 25.96
CA LEU A 32 -23.78 0.16 24.64
C LEU A 32 -25.09 0.88 24.38
N VAL A 33 -26.21 0.22 24.67
CA VAL A 33 -27.55 0.80 24.55
C VAL A 33 -27.71 1.98 25.49
N LEU A 34 -27.21 1.88 26.73
CA LEU A 34 -27.20 2.99 27.72
C LEU A 34 -26.32 4.16 27.25
N LEU A 35 -25.15 3.90 26.66
CA LEU A 35 -24.27 4.95 26.15
C LEU A 35 -24.87 5.68 24.96
N LEU A 36 -25.52 4.97 24.03
CA LEU A 36 -26.24 5.54 22.89
C LEU A 36 -27.45 6.38 23.34
N LEU A 37 -28.13 5.95 24.41
CA LEU A 37 -29.22 6.70 25.03
C LEU A 37 -28.73 7.98 25.74
N ALA A 38 -27.53 7.95 26.34
CA ALA A 38 -26.94 9.09 27.06
C ALA A 38 -26.38 10.16 26.11
N ILE A 39 -25.88 9.79 24.93
CA ILE A 39 -25.23 10.72 23.99
C ILE A 39 -26.25 11.45 23.08
N GLY A 40 -27.56 11.13 23.17
CA GLY A 40 -28.58 11.83 22.37
C GLY A 40 -28.49 11.61 20.86
N ILE A 41 -27.73 10.62 20.40
CA ILE A 41 -27.51 10.27 19.00
C ILE A 41 -28.79 9.80 18.32
N SER A 42 -29.80 9.43 19.10
CA SER A 42 -31.12 9.00 18.64
C SER A 42 -31.91 10.01 17.81
N CYS A 43 -31.58 11.29 17.86
CA CYS A 43 -32.35 12.31 17.15
C CYS A 43 -31.96 12.52 15.67
N ARG A 44 -30.77 12.12 15.24
CA ARG A 44 -30.31 12.33 13.86
C ARG A 44 -30.52 11.16 12.90
N GLN A 45 -30.76 9.96 13.42
CA GLN A 45 -30.99 8.75 12.61
C GLN A 45 -32.44 8.25 12.59
N ARG A 46 -33.35 8.94 13.29
CA ARG A 46 -34.75 8.56 13.23
C ARG A 46 -35.36 8.83 11.88
N ARG A 47 -35.96 7.80 11.28
CA ARG A 47 -36.91 8.00 10.19
C ARG A 47 -38.07 8.83 10.73
N PRO A 48 -38.60 9.82 9.99
CA PRO A 48 -39.77 10.57 10.42
C PRO A 48 -40.93 9.60 10.75
N GLY A 49 -41.42 9.65 12.00
CA GLY A 49 -42.52 8.80 12.46
C GLY A 49 -42.13 7.56 13.28
N MET A 50 -40.85 7.25 13.44
CA MET A 50 -40.39 6.10 14.24
C MET A 50 -40.42 6.42 15.74
N SER A 51 -40.99 5.54 16.55
CA SER A 51 -40.96 5.65 18.01
C SER A 51 -39.52 5.40 18.56
N ARG A 52 -39.28 5.78 19.81
CA ARG A 52 -37.99 5.53 20.48
C ARG A 52 -37.72 4.04 20.64
N GLU A 53 -38.74 3.27 20.93
CA GLU A 53 -38.65 1.82 21.13
C GLU A 53 -38.34 1.10 19.83
N GLU A 54 -38.98 1.50 18.71
CA GLU A 54 -38.67 0.97 17.37
C GLU A 54 -37.23 1.31 16.94
N ALA A 55 -36.73 2.51 17.25
CA ALA A 55 -35.35 2.90 16.93
C ALA A 55 -34.33 2.08 17.75
N VAL A 56 -34.61 1.77 19.00
CA VAL A 56 -33.75 0.91 19.83
C VAL A 56 -33.77 -0.51 19.29
N ALA A 57 -34.93 -1.08 18.97
CA ALA A 57 -35.04 -2.41 18.42
C ALA A 57 -34.33 -2.56 17.05
N GLU A 58 -34.39 -1.52 16.20
CA GLU A 58 -33.65 -1.49 14.92
C GLU A 58 -32.13 -1.48 15.18
N LEU A 59 -31.64 -0.71 16.13
CA LEU A 59 -30.21 -0.68 16.48
C LEU A 59 -29.72 -2.01 17.08
N GLU A 60 -30.52 -2.65 17.93
CA GLU A 60 -30.21 -3.98 18.48
C GLU A 60 -30.16 -5.04 17.36
N THR A 61 -31.09 -4.99 16.43
CA THR A 61 -31.10 -5.88 15.26
C THR A 61 -29.87 -5.67 14.39
N GLN A 62 -29.53 -4.42 14.09
CA GLN A 62 -28.33 -4.09 13.32
C GLN A 62 -27.05 -4.54 14.02
N ALA A 63 -26.96 -4.38 15.36
CA ALA A 63 -25.82 -4.83 16.14
C ALA A 63 -25.67 -6.36 16.12
N ALA A 64 -26.78 -7.09 16.24
CA ALA A 64 -26.80 -8.55 16.17
C ALA A 64 -26.41 -9.08 14.78
N GLU A 65 -26.95 -8.50 13.71
CA GLU A 65 -26.55 -8.83 12.34
C GLU A 65 -25.07 -8.58 12.08
N GLN A 66 -24.56 -7.49 12.62
CA GLN A 66 -23.16 -7.14 12.48
C GLN A 66 -22.24 -8.09 13.21
N GLU A 67 -22.62 -8.51 14.41
CA GLU A 67 -21.87 -9.52 15.18
C GLU A 67 -21.90 -10.89 14.48
N ALA A 68 -23.05 -11.29 13.94
CA ALA A 68 -23.17 -12.52 13.14
C ALA A 68 -22.26 -12.49 11.89
N ARG A 69 -22.21 -11.36 11.17
CA ARG A 69 -21.28 -11.17 10.03
C ARG A 69 -19.82 -11.26 10.45
N ARG A 70 -19.46 -10.75 11.65
CA ARG A 70 -18.10 -10.87 12.19
C ARG A 70 -17.73 -12.30 12.49
N GLN A 71 -18.63 -13.04 13.16
CA GLN A 71 -18.40 -14.43 13.50
C GLN A 71 -18.27 -15.28 12.24
N GLN A 72 -19.08 -15.01 11.22
CA GLN A 72 -18.99 -15.65 9.93
C GLN A 72 -17.67 -15.32 9.20
N ALA A 73 -17.23 -14.05 9.23
CA ALA A 73 -15.95 -13.64 8.65
C ALA A 73 -14.75 -14.27 9.38
N ALA A 74 -14.81 -14.35 10.72
CA ALA A 74 -13.78 -15.01 11.50
C ALA A 74 -13.71 -16.51 11.19
N ALA A 75 -14.83 -17.20 11.14
CA ALA A 75 -14.90 -18.62 10.77
C ALA A 75 -14.39 -18.89 9.36
N THR A 76 -14.67 -17.97 8.42
CA THR A 76 -14.16 -18.06 7.05
C THR A 76 -12.64 -17.90 7.00
N LEU A 77 -12.08 -16.97 7.80
CA LEU A 77 -10.63 -16.78 7.91
C LEU A 77 -9.92 -17.97 8.54
N ASP A 78 -10.48 -18.55 9.58
CA ASP A 78 -9.94 -19.76 10.20
C ASP A 78 -9.91 -20.91 9.19
N THR A 79 -10.93 -21.04 8.35
CA THR A 79 -10.96 -22.02 7.26
C THR A 79 -9.87 -21.74 6.23
N PHE A 80 -9.64 -20.49 5.84
CA PHE A 80 -8.57 -20.12 4.92
C PHE A 80 -7.17 -20.39 5.49
N ALA A 81 -6.95 -20.09 6.77
CA ALA A 81 -5.68 -20.36 7.44
C ALA A 81 -5.40 -21.87 7.55
N ALA A 82 -6.45 -22.67 7.79
CA ALA A 82 -6.34 -24.13 7.85
C ALA A 82 -6.02 -24.75 6.47
N ASP A 83 -6.43 -24.13 5.38
CA ASP A 83 -6.17 -24.61 4.01
C ASP A 83 -4.81 -24.18 3.46
N TYR A 84 -4.12 -23.22 4.12
CA TYR A 84 -2.79 -22.81 3.68
C TYR A 84 -1.78 -23.94 3.87
N ARG A 85 -1.09 -24.29 2.81
CA ARG A 85 0.04 -25.23 2.84
C ARG A 85 1.31 -24.46 2.52
N PRO A 86 2.29 -24.42 3.44
CA PRO A 86 3.57 -23.81 3.17
C PRO A 86 4.22 -24.48 1.94
N PRO A 87 4.98 -23.73 1.13
CA PRO A 87 5.68 -24.29 -0.02
C PRO A 87 6.55 -25.47 0.39
N ALA A 88 6.39 -26.58 -0.30
CA ALA A 88 7.24 -27.78 -0.11
C ALA A 88 8.43 -27.73 -1.05
N GLY A 89 9.50 -28.44 -0.72
CA GLY A 89 10.64 -28.67 -1.61
C GLY A 89 11.53 -27.43 -1.81
N ILE A 90 11.75 -26.63 -0.74
CA ILE A 90 12.69 -25.51 -0.75
C ILE A 90 14.07 -25.96 -1.18
N LYS A 91 14.61 -25.33 -2.22
CA LYS A 91 15.87 -25.75 -2.86
C LYS A 91 17.11 -25.26 -2.13
N TYR A 92 17.07 -24.03 -1.63
CA TYR A 92 18.21 -23.37 -0.98
C TYR A 92 17.88 -22.96 0.44
N GLN A 93 18.86 -23.03 1.32
CA GLN A 93 18.76 -22.42 2.66
C GLN A 93 18.94 -20.90 2.57
N PRO A 94 18.16 -20.13 3.34
CA PRO A 94 18.28 -18.68 3.33
C PRO A 94 19.57 -18.21 4.00
N THR A 95 20.22 -17.24 3.38
CA THR A 95 21.33 -16.51 3.96
C THR A 95 20.92 -15.05 4.16
N MET A 96 20.87 -14.60 5.42
CA MET A 96 20.57 -13.21 5.76
C MET A 96 21.80 -12.54 6.38
N ILE A 97 22.47 -11.72 5.61
CA ILE A 97 23.63 -10.93 6.08
C ILE A 97 23.11 -9.64 6.69
N ARG A 98 22.92 -9.65 8.01
CA ARG A 98 22.37 -8.52 8.79
C ARG A 98 23.42 -7.49 9.19
N THR A 99 24.70 -7.77 8.99
CA THR A 99 25.83 -6.88 9.28
C THR A 99 26.19 -6.05 8.05
N GLY A 100 26.76 -4.84 8.27
CA GLY A 100 27.30 -4.00 7.18
C GLY A 100 26.33 -2.98 6.60
N GLY A 101 25.05 -3.01 6.93
CA GLY A 101 24.09 -1.96 6.54
C GLY A 101 24.32 -0.66 7.32
N LYS A 102 24.09 0.50 6.67
CA LYS A 102 24.14 1.81 7.33
C LYS A 102 23.03 1.89 8.38
N VAL A 103 23.41 2.23 9.61
CA VAL A 103 22.48 2.42 10.73
C VAL A 103 22.05 3.86 10.80
N LEU A 104 20.74 4.10 10.93
CA LEU A 104 20.11 5.41 11.05
C LEU A 104 19.38 5.50 12.38
N ASP A 105 19.78 6.44 13.23
CA ASP A 105 19.24 6.66 14.58
C ASP A 105 17.91 7.43 14.49
N VAL A 106 16.79 6.72 14.60
CA VAL A 106 15.45 7.31 14.53
C VAL A 106 15.16 8.27 15.69
N PRO A 107 15.44 7.94 16.97
CA PRO A 107 15.30 8.88 18.08
C PRO A 107 16.04 10.18 17.90
N ALA A 108 17.27 10.14 17.39
CA ALA A 108 18.04 11.35 17.09
C ALA A 108 17.41 12.17 15.98
N ALA A 109 16.97 11.53 14.88
CA ALA A 109 16.31 12.20 13.77
C ALA A 109 15.00 12.88 14.18
N LEU A 110 14.18 12.21 15.02
CA LEU A 110 12.92 12.79 15.52
C LEU A 110 13.14 14.02 16.41
N LYS A 111 14.29 14.15 17.08
CA LYS A 111 14.68 15.33 17.85
C LYS A 111 15.29 16.42 16.98
N ASN A 112 15.94 16.04 15.87
CA ASN A 112 16.53 16.96 14.91
C ASN A 112 15.47 17.40 13.91
N VAL A 113 14.59 18.33 14.32
CA VAL A 113 13.51 18.84 13.46
C VAL A 113 14.04 19.99 12.60
N ARG A 114 13.96 19.82 11.28
CA ARG A 114 14.44 20.79 10.31
C ARG A 114 13.36 21.16 9.30
N ALA A 115 13.04 22.44 9.19
CA ALA A 115 12.21 22.96 8.11
C ALA A 115 13.04 23.05 6.82
N LEU A 116 12.46 22.58 5.73
CA LEU A 116 13.05 22.71 4.40
C LEU A 116 12.54 23.98 3.72
N LYS A 117 13.39 24.61 2.94
CA LYS A 117 12.95 25.59 1.95
C LYS A 117 12.27 24.87 0.78
N PRO A 118 11.33 25.52 0.06
CA PRO A 118 10.79 24.97 -1.16
C PRO A 118 11.92 24.55 -2.13
N ASN A 119 11.78 23.36 -2.73
CA ASN A 119 12.72 22.78 -3.67
C ASN A 119 14.15 22.48 -3.11
N GLU A 120 14.33 22.46 -1.80
CA GLU A 120 15.64 22.16 -1.20
C GLU A 120 16.10 20.71 -1.48
N LEU A 121 15.16 19.77 -1.54
CA LEU A 121 15.47 18.38 -1.87
C LEU A 121 15.39 18.07 -3.36
N GLY A 122 15.04 19.04 -4.19
CA GLY A 122 14.89 18.87 -5.62
C GLY A 122 13.69 19.62 -6.18
N THR A 123 13.55 19.62 -7.49
CA THR A 123 12.42 20.23 -8.22
C THR A 123 11.46 19.15 -8.71
N LEU A 124 10.24 19.54 -9.06
CA LEU A 124 9.25 18.63 -9.60
C LEU A 124 9.17 18.76 -11.12
N ILE A 125 9.23 17.62 -11.78
CA ILE A 125 8.95 17.49 -13.22
C ILE A 125 7.64 16.74 -13.38
N PHE A 126 6.77 17.27 -14.25
CA PHE A 126 5.46 16.72 -14.53
C PHE A 126 5.47 16.07 -15.91
N HIS A 127 5.15 14.80 -15.96
CA HIS A 127 5.06 14.01 -17.19
C HIS A 127 3.59 13.62 -17.43
N PRO A 128 2.80 14.41 -18.18
CA PRO A 128 1.47 13.98 -18.60
C PRO A 128 1.64 12.80 -19.57
N THR A 129 1.12 11.65 -19.18
CA THR A 129 1.38 10.40 -19.91
C THR A 129 0.52 10.24 -21.14
N GLY A 130 -0.66 10.85 -21.17
CA GLY A 130 -1.69 10.59 -22.18
C GLY A 130 -2.49 9.31 -21.91
N TYR A 131 -2.15 8.54 -20.87
CA TYR A 131 -2.91 7.37 -20.44
C TYR A 131 -4.04 7.79 -19.52
N GLU A 132 -5.26 7.45 -19.88
CA GLU A 132 -6.46 7.67 -19.08
C GLU A 132 -6.64 6.49 -18.13
N GLY A 133 -6.50 6.74 -16.84
CA GLY A 133 -6.55 5.73 -15.80
C GLY A 133 -6.91 6.32 -14.44
N TYR A 134 -7.06 5.47 -13.43
CA TYR A 134 -7.40 5.93 -12.07
C TYR A 134 -6.20 6.45 -11.29
N GLY A 135 -5.00 6.02 -11.64
CA GLY A 135 -3.78 6.35 -10.89
C GLY A 135 -3.73 5.76 -9.47
N LEU A 136 -4.76 5.02 -9.07
CA LEU A 136 -4.79 4.32 -7.79
C LEU A 136 -3.92 3.08 -7.86
N GLY A 137 -3.01 2.92 -6.88
CA GLY A 137 -2.08 1.80 -6.86
C GLY A 137 -1.14 1.78 -8.08
N ALA A 138 -0.94 2.93 -8.72
CA ALA A 138 -0.08 3.03 -9.87
C ALA A 138 1.36 2.67 -9.52
N GLU A 139 1.97 1.83 -10.35
CA GLU A 139 3.36 1.40 -10.26
C GLU A 139 4.05 1.69 -11.59
N LEU A 140 5.32 2.05 -11.51
CA LEU A 140 6.16 2.29 -12.67
C LEU A 140 7.37 1.36 -12.62
N ASN A 141 7.46 0.49 -13.60
CA ASN A 141 8.55 -0.46 -13.73
C ASN A 141 9.32 -0.23 -15.03
N PRO A 142 10.66 -0.21 -15.01
CA PRO A 142 11.45 -0.01 -16.21
C PRO A 142 11.34 -1.23 -17.14
N VAL A 143 11.35 -0.97 -18.45
CA VAL A 143 11.56 -1.96 -19.52
C VAL A 143 12.68 -1.47 -20.44
N ASP A 144 13.06 -2.28 -21.43
CA ASP A 144 14.22 -2.02 -22.29
C ASP A 144 14.20 -0.58 -22.90
N ASP A 145 13.04 -0.15 -23.39
CA ASP A 145 12.90 1.12 -24.12
C ASP A 145 11.87 2.09 -23.52
N GLY A 146 11.56 1.97 -22.23
CA GLY A 146 10.58 2.85 -21.61
C GLY A 146 10.15 2.37 -20.22
N TRP A 147 8.85 2.48 -19.97
CA TRP A 147 8.25 2.19 -18.66
C TRP A 147 6.95 1.41 -18.80
N LEU A 148 6.72 0.49 -17.90
CA LEU A 148 5.39 -0.05 -17.66
C LEU A 148 4.72 0.77 -16.56
N LEU A 149 3.60 1.37 -16.88
CA LEU A 149 2.68 1.93 -15.90
C LEU A 149 1.57 0.92 -15.69
N THR A 150 1.42 0.48 -14.46
CA THR A 150 0.36 -0.43 -14.03
C THR A 150 -0.54 0.28 -13.05
N ASP A 151 -1.85 0.20 -13.24
CA ASP A 151 -2.85 0.64 -12.26
C ASP A 151 -4.01 -0.37 -12.19
N TYR A 152 -5.10 0.00 -11.51
CA TYR A 152 -6.26 -0.90 -11.41
C TYR A 152 -6.93 -1.18 -12.75
N GLU A 153 -6.89 -0.24 -13.71
CA GLU A 153 -7.54 -0.40 -15.02
C GLU A 153 -6.72 -1.22 -15.99
N GLY A 154 -5.41 -1.31 -15.79
CA GLY A 154 -4.59 -2.13 -16.68
C GLY A 154 -3.10 -1.83 -16.65
N ILE A 155 -2.47 -2.12 -17.79
CA ILE A 155 -1.04 -1.98 -18.00
C ILE A 155 -0.83 -1.24 -19.31
N CYS A 156 -0.03 -0.20 -19.27
CA CYS A 156 0.38 0.49 -20.49
C CYS A 156 1.91 0.61 -20.60
N LEU A 157 2.36 0.70 -21.84
CA LEU A 157 3.74 1.00 -22.20
C LEU A 157 3.88 2.49 -22.45
N LEU A 158 4.77 3.12 -21.72
CA LEU A 158 5.21 4.49 -21.93
C LEU A 158 6.60 4.47 -22.57
N ASP A 159 6.91 5.50 -23.35
CA ASP A 159 8.26 5.71 -23.87
C ASP A 159 9.23 6.25 -22.79
N LYS A 160 10.45 6.61 -23.20
CA LYS A 160 11.47 7.15 -22.28
C LYS A 160 11.08 8.50 -21.68
N ASP A 161 10.23 9.26 -22.40
CA ASP A 161 9.69 10.55 -21.97
C ASP A 161 8.38 10.41 -21.21
N MET A 162 8.02 9.19 -20.82
CA MET A 162 6.79 8.82 -20.09
C MET A 162 5.50 9.11 -20.87
N LYS A 163 5.54 9.12 -22.21
CA LYS A 163 4.35 9.26 -23.06
C LYS A 163 3.79 7.91 -23.45
N LEU A 164 2.47 7.80 -23.48
CA LEU A 164 1.77 6.59 -23.88
C LEU A 164 2.17 6.15 -25.29
N ARG A 165 2.74 4.96 -25.39
CA ARG A 165 2.96 4.27 -26.64
C ARG A 165 1.82 3.31 -26.96
N LYS A 166 1.37 2.58 -25.94
CA LYS A 166 0.38 1.51 -26.13
C LYS A 166 -0.26 1.09 -24.79
N VAL A 167 -1.55 0.79 -24.84
CA VAL A 167 -2.22 0.03 -23.77
C VAL A 167 -1.99 -1.45 -24.07
N LEU A 168 -1.35 -2.15 -23.15
CA LEU A 168 -0.96 -3.56 -23.33
C LEU A 168 -2.05 -4.52 -22.83
N LEU A 169 -2.67 -4.17 -21.70
CA LEU A 169 -3.69 -4.99 -21.07
C LEU A 169 -4.72 -4.11 -20.38
N LYS A 170 -6.00 -4.49 -20.49
CA LYS A 170 -7.12 -3.90 -19.75
C LYS A 170 -7.67 -4.89 -18.76
N ASN A 171 -7.75 -4.49 -17.50
CA ASN A 171 -8.38 -5.28 -16.44
C ASN A 171 -9.91 -5.20 -16.51
N ASP A 172 -10.60 -6.24 -16.07
CA ASP A 172 -12.06 -6.21 -15.88
C ASP A 172 -12.37 -5.72 -14.46
N VAL A 173 -12.45 -4.40 -14.32
CA VAL A 173 -12.69 -3.71 -13.05
C VAL A 173 -13.77 -2.66 -13.17
N GLU A 174 -14.62 -2.60 -12.18
CA GLU A 174 -15.60 -1.53 -11.99
C GLU A 174 -15.11 -0.65 -10.83
N ILE A 175 -14.84 0.62 -11.11
CA ILE A 175 -14.43 1.57 -10.09
C ILE A 175 -15.52 2.63 -9.95
N SER A 176 -16.04 2.79 -8.74
CA SER A 176 -17.05 3.81 -8.43
C SER A 176 -16.56 4.73 -7.32
N GLU A 177 -16.74 6.03 -7.53
CA GLU A 177 -16.47 7.04 -6.50
C GLU A 177 -17.58 7.02 -5.45
N MET A 178 -17.19 7.02 -4.18
CA MET A 178 -18.10 7.14 -3.05
C MET A 178 -17.77 8.41 -2.27
N LYS A 179 -18.77 9.23 -2.00
CA LYS A 179 -18.61 10.35 -1.07
C LYS A 179 -18.56 9.79 0.36
N MET A 180 -17.42 9.96 1.02
CA MET A 180 -17.21 9.54 2.41
C MET A 180 -16.91 10.77 3.28
N GLY A 181 -17.94 11.30 3.93
CA GLY A 181 -17.78 12.49 4.78
C GLY A 181 -17.13 13.66 4.02
N ASN A 182 -15.91 14.05 4.40
CA ASN A 182 -15.17 15.15 3.77
C ASN A 182 -14.22 14.69 2.64
N GLY A 183 -14.27 13.42 2.21
CA GLY A 183 -13.39 12.86 1.23
C GLY A 183 -14.10 12.06 0.13
N ILE A 184 -13.33 11.68 -0.88
CA ILE A 184 -13.75 10.74 -1.92
C ILE A 184 -13.11 9.39 -1.59
N GLY A 185 -13.94 8.37 -1.43
CA GLY A 185 -13.53 6.97 -1.39
C GLY A 185 -13.80 6.32 -2.74
N TYR A 186 -13.17 5.17 -2.98
CA TYR A 186 -13.41 4.39 -4.18
C TYR A 186 -13.88 3.00 -3.78
N SER A 187 -14.93 2.53 -4.43
CA SER A 187 -15.31 1.12 -4.42
C SER A 187 -14.76 0.48 -5.68
N ILE A 188 -13.93 -0.53 -5.51
CA ILE A 188 -13.30 -1.26 -6.60
C ILE A 188 -13.85 -2.67 -6.60
N ARG A 189 -14.53 -3.04 -7.68
CA ARG A 189 -14.96 -4.42 -7.94
C ARG A 189 -14.13 -4.93 -9.11
N SER A 190 -13.36 -5.97 -8.86
CA SER A 190 -12.53 -6.59 -9.88
C SER A 190 -13.03 -8.00 -10.14
N LYS A 191 -13.47 -8.29 -11.35
CA LYS A 191 -13.73 -9.67 -11.77
C LYS A 191 -12.43 -10.36 -12.11
N GLN A 192 -11.59 -9.70 -12.88
CA GLN A 192 -10.29 -10.23 -13.26
C GLN A 192 -9.28 -9.08 -13.40
N ARG A 193 -8.12 -9.24 -12.80
CA ARG A 193 -7.06 -8.23 -12.92
C ARG A 193 -5.67 -8.85 -12.90
N LEU A 194 -4.75 -8.18 -13.57
CA LEU A 194 -3.32 -8.36 -13.42
C LEU A 194 -2.74 -7.13 -12.73
N SER A 195 -1.94 -7.33 -11.70
CA SER A 195 -1.35 -6.27 -10.87
C SER A 195 0.09 -6.61 -10.48
N GLN A 196 0.82 -5.63 -9.93
CA GLN A 196 2.21 -5.80 -9.49
C GLN A 196 3.07 -6.46 -10.58
N VAL A 197 3.06 -5.85 -11.75
CA VAL A 197 3.70 -6.41 -12.94
C VAL A 197 5.15 -5.99 -13.03
N GLY A 198 6.04 -6.93 -13.31
CA GLY A 198 7.44 -6.67 -13.58
C GLY A 198 7.90 -7.30 -14.90
N TYR A 199 9.01 -6.81 -15.43
CA TYR A 199 9.63 -7.27 -16.66
C TYR A 199 10.95 -7.99 -16.37
N ASP A 200 11.08 -9.20 -16.87
CA ASP A 200 12.32 -9.97 -16.87
C ASP A 200 13.01 -9.81 -18.25
N SER A 201 14.00 -8.95 -18.32
CA SER A 201 14.76 -8.71 -19.56
C SER A 201 15.55 -9.93 -20.03
N SER A 202 15.94 -10.82 -19.11
CA SER A 202 16.72 -12.03 -19.45
C SER A 202 15.89 -13.07 -20.22
N THR A 203 14.60 -13.14 -19.95
CA THR A 203 13.66 -14.06 -20.60
C THR A 203 12.66 -13.37 -21.52
N ARG A 204 12.67 -12.03 -21.58
CA ARG A 204 11.70 -11.19 -22.30
C ARG A 204 10.26 -11.54 -21.95
N GLN A 205 9.98 -11.60 -20.65
CA GLN A 205 8.66 -11.95 -20.15
C GLN A 205 8.16 -10.91 -19.15
N LEU A 206 6.87 -10.61 -19.23
CA LEU A 206 6.15 -9.97 -18.14
C LEU A 206 5.62 -11.03 -17.18
N ARG A 207 5.72 -10.74 -15.91
CA ARG A 207 5.05 -11.52 -14.86
C ARG A 207 4.30 -10.58 -13.93
N GLY A 208 3.15 -11.04 -13.46
CA GLY A 208 2.34 -10.25 -12.53
C GLY A 208 1.40 -11.12 -11.72
N LEU A 209 0.85 -10.53 -10.67
CA LEU A 209 -0.17 -11.18 -9.86
C LEU A 209 -1.53 -11.08 -10.53
N TYR A 210 -2.07 -12.21 -10.91
CA TYR A 210 -3.43 -12.37 -11.39
C TYR A 210 -4.37 -12.61 -10.21
N ALA A 211 -5.53 -11.94 -10.24
CA ALA A 211 -6.66 -12.21 -9.37
C ALA A 211 -7.90 -12.36 -10.24
N GLY A 212 -8.54 -13.51 -10.18
CA GLY A 212 -9.81 -13.81 -10.85
C GLY A 212 -10.91 -14.08 -9.83
N GLN A 213 -12.13 -13.67 -10.14
CA GLN A 213 -13.31 -13.94 -9.35
C GLN A 213 -14.08 -15.10 -9.98
N GLU A 214 -14.28 -16.15 -9.21
CA GLU A 214 -15.14 -17.28 -9.59
C GLU A 214 -16.38 -17.29 -8.72
N THR A 215 -17.54 -17.62 -9.32
CA THR A 215 -18.77 -17.86 -8.58
C THR A 215 -18.89 -19.36 -8.33
N GLU A 216 -18.93 -19.77 -7.08
CA GLU A 216 -19.17 -21.17 -6.72
C GLU A 216 -20.64 -21.56 -6.94
N ALA A 217 -20.89 -22.88 -6.94
CA ALA A 217 -22.24 -23.43 -7.11
C ALA A 217 -23.26 -22.99 -6.04
N ASP A 218 -22.76 -22.44 -4.92
CA ASP A 218 -23.55 -21.90 -3.81
C ASP A 218 -23.64 -20.35 -3.82
N ASP A 219 -23.39 -19.72 -4.97
CA ASP A 219 -23.34 -18.26 -5.18
C ASP A 219 -22.29 -17.51 -4.34
N ARG A 220 -21.37 -18.21 -3.73
CA ARG A 220 -20.26 -17.56 -3.06
C ARG A 220 -19.20 -17.10 -4.05
N LEU A 221 -18.68 -15.89 -3.82
CA LEU A 221 -17.57 -15.35 -4.59
C LEU A 221 -16.26 -15.90 -4.06
N ARG A 222 -15.53 -16.58 -4.91
CA ARG A 222 -14.13 -16.99 -4.65
C ARG A 222 -13.16 -16.17 -5.46
N TYR A 223 -12.01 -15.94 -4.91
CA TYR A 223 -10.88 -15.38 -5.65
C TYR A 223 -9.84 -16.46 -5.90
N GLU A 224 -9.46 -16.61 -7.15
CA GLU A 224 -8.29 -17.37 -7.57
C GLU A 224 -7.12 -16.40 -7.72
N TYR A 225 -5.96 -16.75 -7.17
CA TYR A 225 -4.73 -15.99 -7.34
C TYR A 225 -3.71 -16.85 -8.06
N ALA A 226 -3.01 -16.23 -9.01
CA ALA A 226 -1.98 -16.90 -9.81
C ALA A 226 -0.85 -15.91 -10.15
N VAL A 227 0.31 -16.45 -10.49
CA VAL A 227 1.34 -15.69 -11.21
C VAL A 227 1.11 -15.91 -12.69
N ALA A 228 0.77 -14.84 -13.40
CA ALA A 228 0.63 -14.87 -14.84
C ALA A 228 1.96 -14.52 -15.51
N THR A 229 2.25 -15.19 -16.62
CA THR A 229 3.44 -14.95 -17.44
C THR A 229 3.01 -14.68 -18.88
N LEU A 230 3.52 -13.59 -19.46
CA LEU A 230 3.22 -13.17 -20.83
C LEU A 230 4.53 -12.94 -21.59
N PRO A 231 4.67 -13.51 -22.80
CA PRO A 231 5.79 -13.20 -23.68
C PRO A 231 5.72 -11.71 -24.09
N TRP A 232 6.81 -10.99 -23.88
CA TRP A 232 6.89 -9.55 -24.18
C TRP A 232 6.59 -9.22 -25.63
N ASP A 233 7.20 -9.96 -26.54
CA ASP A 233 7.07 -9.67 -27.98
C ASP A 233 5.62 -9.83 -28.46
N VAL A 234 4.93 -10.86 -27.99
CA VAL A 234 3.52 -11.10 -28.32
C VAL A 234 2.63 -9.96 -27.81
N LEU A 235 2.90 -9.51 -26.58
CA LEU A 235 2.11 -8.43 -25.95
C LEU A 235 2.40 -7.08 -26.61
N ALA A 236 3.67 -6.81 -26.95
CA ALA A 236 4.08 -5.56 -27.56
C ALA A 236 3.57 -5.43 -29.01
N GLU A 237 3.45 -6.53 -29.75
CA GLU A 237 3.00 -6.55 -31.15
C GLU A 237 1.47 -6.70 -31.31
N ALA A 238 0.74 -7.12 -30.26
CA ALA A 238 -0.71 -7.32 -30.33
C ALA A 238 -1.43 -6.07 -30.84
N ALA A 239 -2.35 -6.20 -31.79
CA ALA A 239 -3.09 -5.06 -32.35
C ALA A 239 -4.02 -4.41 -31.33
N GLU A 240 -4.64 -5.21 -30.48
CA GLU A 240 -5.57 -4.78 -29.42
C GLU A 240 -5.00 -5.08 -28.04
N PRO A 241 -5.40 -4.32 -27.00
CA PRO A 241 -5.04 -4.64 -25.63
C PRO A 241 -5.54 -6.04 -25.22
N TRP A 242 -4.71 -6.77 -24.52
CA TRP A 242 -5.11 -8.03 -23.94
C TRP A 242 -6.08 -7.82 -22.77
N THR A 243 -6.82 -8.87 -22.44
CA THR A 243 -7.62 -8.96 -21.21
C THR A 243 -7.12 -10.12 -20.35
N PRO A 244 -7.38 -10.14 -19.03
CA PRO A 244 -6.93 -11.21 -18.16
C PRO A 244 -7.42 -12.61 -18.53
N ASP A 245 -8.50 -12.73 -19.33
CA ASP A 245 -9.01 -14.01 -19.86
C ASP A 245 -8.04 -14.67 -20.84
N HIS A 246 -7.32 -13.85 -21.58
CA HIS A 246 -6.41 -14.30 -22.64
C HIS A 246 -4.99 -14.60 -22.14
N LEU A 247 -4.75 -14.56 -20.82
CA LEU A 247 -3.43 -14.84 -20.26
C LEU A 247 -2.99 -16.27 -20.56
N PRO A 248 -1.87 -16.50 -21.26
CA PRO A 248 -1.51 -17.81 -21.79
C PRO A 248 -1.01 -18.79 -20.74
N SER A 249 -0.52 -18.27 -19.62
CA SER A 249 0.01 -19.09 -18.53
C SER A 249 -0.32 -18.46 -17.18
N LYS A 250 -1.01 -19.24 -16.34
CA LYS A 250 -1.36 -18.89 -14.97
C LYS A 250 -0.88 -20.00 -14.05
N LEU A 251 0.06 -19.69 -13.18
CA LEU A 251 0.53 -20.62 -12.15
C LEU A 251 -0.24 -20.33 -10.85
N PRO A 252 -1.14 -21.22 -10.42
CA PRO A 252 -1.91 -21.01 -9.20
C PRO A 252 -1.02 -20.87 -7.98
N ILE A 253 -1.31 -19.88 -7.12
CA ILE A 253 -0.61 -19.63 -5.85
C ILE A 253 -1.52 -19.80 -4.63
N GLY A 254 -2.74 -20.27 -4.84
CA GLY A 254 -3.74 -20.49 -3.81
C GLY A 254 -4.81 -19.41 -3.73
N ARG A 255 -5.54 -19.38 -2.62
CA ARG A 255 -6.72 -18.52 -2.43
C ARG A 255 -6.42 -17.14 -1.85
N THR A 256 -5.17 -16.83 -1.62
CA THR A 256 -4.76 -15.59 -0.96
C THR A 256 -3.59 -14.96 -1.68
N GLN A 257 -3.70 -13.67 -1.91
CA GLN A 257 -2.66 -12.87 -2.52
C GLN A 257 -1.60 -12.49 -1.48
N GLY A 258 -0.31 -12.61 -1.84
CA GLY A 258 0.79 -12.01 -1.09
C GLY A 258 0.72 -10.47 -1.11
N ASN A 259 1.40 -9.82 -0.15
CA ASN A 259 1.39 -8.36 -0.04
C ASN A 259 2.39 -7.66 -0.94
N ALA A 260 3.41 -8.36 -1.40
CA ALA A 260 4.44 -7.85 -2.29
C ALA A 260 4.83 -8.92 -3.31
N PHE A 261 5.11 -8.45 -4.52
CA PHE A 261 5.58 -9.25 -5.63
C PHE A 261 6.61 -8.45 -6.41
N ALA A 262 7.68 -9.10 -6.86
CA ALA A 262 8.61 -8.51 -7.82
C ALA A 262 9.21 -9.57 -8.70
N VAL A 263 9.50 -9.19 -9.93
CA VAL A 263 10.18 -10.03 -10.91
C VAL A 263 11.69 -9.94 -10.69
N THR A 264 12.37 -11.09 -10.75
CA THR A 264 13.82 -11.21 -10.64
C THR A 264 14.37 -11.84 -11.90
N ALA A 265 15.67 -11.79 -12.12
CA ALA A 265 16.31 -12.51 -13.21
C ALA A 265 16.05 -14.03 -13.06
N GLY A 266 15.27 -14.57 -13.99
CA GLY A 266 14.95 -15.98 -14.02
C GLY A 266 13.90 -16.48 -13.03
N GLY A 267 13.08 -15.57 -12.47
CA GLY A 267 12.00 -15.94 -11.55
C GLY A 267 11.25 -14.76 -10.96
N TRP A 268 10.79 -14.92 -9.74
CA TRP A 268 10.13 -13.85 -8.98
C TRP A 268 10.29 -14.04 -7.48
N LEU A 269 9.98 -13.00 -6.73
CA LEU A 269 9.77 -13.08 -5.28
C LEU A 269 8.34 -12.69 -4.93
N MET A 270 7.85 -13.24 -3.83
CA MET A 270 6.53 -12.92 -3.31
C MET A 270 6.49 -13.18 -1.80
N THR A 271 5.74 -12.34 -1.08
CA THR A 271 5.41 -12.64 0.31
C THR A 271 4.42 -13.80 0.38
N GLU A 272 4.62 -14.70 1.35
CA GLU A 272 3.60 -15.70 1.64
C GLU A 272 2.32 -15.02 2.15
N PRO A 273 1.17 -15.55 1.78
CA PRO A 273 -0.09 -15.09 2.35
C PRO A 273 -0.07 -15.16 3.86
N PHE A 274 -0.58 -14.12 4.52
CA PHE A 274 -0.71 -14.04 5.98
C PHE A 274 0.58 -14.25 6.78
N SER A 275 1.74 -14.04 6.19
CA SER A 275 3.00 -14.21 6.90
C SER A 275 3.96 -13.04 6.65
N SER A 276 4.96 -12.89 7.52
CA SER A 276 6.10 -12.00 7.31
C SER A 276 7.22 -12.68 6.52
N ARG A 277 6.92 -13.79 5.84
CA ARG A 277 7.87 -14.58 5.09
C ARG A 277 7.87 -14.18 3.64
N LEU A 278 9.04 -14.23 3.05
CA LEU A 278 9.28 -13.93 1.64
C LEU A 278 9.84 -15.17 0.97
N CYS A 279 9.26 -15.54 -0.15
CA CYS A 279 9.77 -16.64 -0.97
C CYS A 279 10.32 -16.13 -2.29
N THR A 280 11.39 -16.75 -2.76
CA THR A 280 11.87 -16.65 -4.14
C THR A 280 11.48 -17.90 -4.91
N PHE A 281 11.11 -17.71 -6.16
CA PHE A 281 10.63 -18.75 -7.06
C PHE A 281 11.43 -18.76 -8.36
N GLY A 282 11.65 -19.95 -8.90
CA GLY A 282 12.19 -20.13 -10.24
C GLY A 282 11.16 -19.89 -11.33
N GLN A 283 11.57 -19.92 -12.59
CA GLN A 283 10.70 -19.67 -13.75
C GLN A 283 9.48 -20.61 -13.83
N LYS A 284 9.60 -21.81 -13.31
CA LYS A 284 8.52 -22.83 -13.31
C LYS A 284 7.67 -22.81 -12.05
N GLY A 285 7.92 -21.88 -11.12
CA GLY A 285 7.20 -21.79 -9.87
C GLY A 285 7.73 -22.69 -8.75
N ASP A 286 8.87 -23.32 -8.95
CA ASP A 286 9.57 -24.05 -7.91
C ASP A 286 10.06 -23.07 -6.84
N THR A 287 9.84 -23.38 -5.56
CA THR A 287 10.30 -22.55 -4.45
C THR A 287 11.81 -22.70 -4.31
N LEU A 288 12.54 -21.61 -4.56
CA LEU A 288 14.00 -21.60 -4.45
C LEU A 288 14.43 -21.40 -3.00
N CYS A 289 13.92 -20.38 -2.33
CA CYS A 289 14.29 -20.05 -0.97
C CYS A 289 13.13 -19.42 -0.22
N ARG A 290 13.15 -19.51 1.12
CA ARG A 290 12.17 -18.93 2.03
C ARG A 290 12.87 -18.18 3.13
N PHE A 291 12.69 -16.86 3.17
CA PHE A 291 13.24 -15.99 4.20
C PHE A 291 12.21 -15.76 5.30
N THR A 292 12.67 -15.77 6.55
CA THR A 292 11.87 -15.40 7.71
C THR A 292 12.54 -14.24 8.44
N VAL A 293 11.81 -13.14 8.64
CA VAL A 293 12.39 -11.92 9.23
C VAL A 293 12.62 -12.07 10.71
N ASN A 294 11.65 -12.58 11.40
CA ASN A 294 11.67 -12.77 12.83
C ASN A 294 11.39 -14.25 13.14
N ASP A 295 11.89 -14.72 14.27
CA ASP A 295 11.53 -16.05 14.83
C ASP A 295 10.05 -16.12 15.25
N ALA A 296 9.24 -15.19 14.76
CA ALA A 296 7.81 -15.17 14.97
C ALA A 296 7.20 -16.38 14.27
N GLU A 297 6.63 -17.25 15.08
CA GLU A 297 5.79 -18.35 14.67
C GLU A 297 4.75 -17.90 13.63
N ASP A 298 4.28 -18.85 12.85
CA ASP A 298 3.34 -18.63 11.76
C ASP A 298 2.26 -17.62 12.10
N TYR A 299 2.19 -16.60 11.29
CA TYR A 299 1.20 -15.57 11.38
C TYR A 299 -0.13 -16.14 10.93
N VAL A 300 -1.01 -16.40 11.86
CA VAL A 300 -2.40 -16.75 11.58
C VAL A 300 -3.25 -15.51 11.81
N PRO A 301 -3.86 -14.92 10.77
CA PRO A 301 -4.72 -13.78 10.96
C PRO A 301 -5.99 -14.24 11.69
N THR A 302 -6.18 -13.75 12.89
CA THR A 302 -7.41 -13.98 13.67
C THR A 302 -8.45 -12.89 13.45
N SER A 303 -8.17 -11.89 12.59
CA SER A 303 -9.11 -10.84 12.24
C SER A 303 -8.89 -10.30 10.83
N THR A 304 -9.96 -9.76 10.25
CA THR A 304 -9.97 -9.09 8.95
C THR A 304 -9.18 -7.77 8.94
N TYR A 305 -8.61 -7.36 10.05
CA TYR A 305 -7.93 -6.09 10.19
C TYR A 305 -6.42 -6.31 10.15
N ARG A 306 -5.80 -5.92 9.06
CA ARG A 306 -4.35 -5.80 8.94
C ARG A 306 -3.95 -4.40 9.35
N SER A 307 -3.17 -4.27 10.39
CA SER A 307 -2.53 -3.02 10.71
C SER A 307 -1.22 -2.85 9.96
N GLY A 308 -1.08 -1.82 9.32
CA GLY A 308 -0.11 -0.80 9.08
C GLY A 308 1.15 -1.04 8.32
N GLU A 309 1.89 -2.10 8.44
CA GLU A 309 3.13 -2.24 7.68
C GLU A 309 3.02 -3.26 6.57
N ASN A 310 3.47 -2.86 5.38
CA ASN A 310 3.60 -3.74 4.23
C ASN A 310 5.07 -4.06 3.96
N THR A 311 5.30 -5.10 3.20
CA THR A 311 6.60 -5.34 2.59
C THR A 311 6.77 -4.37 1.44
N ASP A 312 7.83 -3.57 1.47
CA ASP A 312 8.22 -2.67 0.39
C ASP A 312 9.21 -3.39 -0.50
N VAL A 313 9.00 -3.33 -1.81
CA VAL A 313 9.93 -3.87 -2.82
C VAL A 313 10.13 -2.82 -3.89
N TYR A 314 11.37 -2.53 -4.23
CA TYR A 314 11.72 -1.50 -5.21
C TYR A 314 13.06 -1.78 -5.87
N HIS A 315 13.28 -1.17 -7.04
CA HIS A 315 14.57 -1.20 -7.72
C HIS A 315 15.35 0.09 -7.44
N TYR A 316 16.62 -0.06 -7.10
CA TYR A 316 17.56 1.02 -6.92
C TYR A 316 18.92 0.60 -7.48
N ASP A 317 19.51 1.43 -8.35
CA ASP A 317 20.80 1.15 -9.01
C ASP A 317 20.86 -0.25 -9.66
N GLY A 318 19.77 -0.60 -10.37
CA GLY A 318 19.62 -1.89 -11.03
C GLY A 318 19.47 -3.12 -10.12
N LYS A 319 19.41 -2.91 -8.80
CA LYS A 319 19.31 -3.96 -7.80
C LYS A 319 17.94 -3.98 -7.15
N LEU A 320 17.46 -5.17 -6.85
CA LEU A 320 16.22 -5.33 -6.13
C LEU A 320 16.45 -5.17 -4.62
N ARG A 321 15.76 -4.22 -4.03
CA ARG A 321 15.76 -3.97 -2.59
C ARG A 321 14.39 -4.21 -2.00
N LEU A 322 14.38 -4.65 -0.76
CA LEU A 322 13.15 -4.94 -0.05
C LEU A 322 13.28 -4.69 1.45
N ARG A 323 12.18 -4.29 2.05
CA ARG A 323 11.97 -4.24 3.49
C ARG A 323 10.75 -5.11 3.81
N MET A 324 10.94 -6.14 4.58
CA MET A 324 9.82 -6.98 4.98
C MET A 324 8.99 -6.25 6.05
N ALA A 325 7.69 -6.51 6.07
CA ALA A 325 6.79 -5.96 7.07
C ALA A 325 7.34 -6.20 8.49
N TYR A 326 7.32 -5.15 9.32
CA TYR A 326 7.83 -5.13 10.70
C TYR A 326 9.32 -5.35 10.89
N ASP A 327 10.10 -5.46 9.81
CA ASP A 327 11.57 -5.36 9.88
C ASP A 327 12.01 -3.90 9.83
N ASN A 328 13.04 -3.61 10.57
CA ASN A 328 13.71 -2.30 10.57
C ASN A 328 14.83 -2.22 9.53
N THR A 329 15.04 -3.29 8.77
CA THR A 329 16.17 -3.45 7.85
C THR A 329 15.68 -3.52 6.41
N VAL A 330 16.32 -2.77 5.54
CA VAL A 330 16.21 -2.92 4.09
C VAL A 330 17.35 -3.80 3.62
N TYR A 331 16.99 -4.78 2.82
CA TYR A 331 17.93 -5.72 2.23
C TYR A 331 18.02 -5.55 0.72
N GLU A 332 19.16 -5.88 0.17
CA GLU A 332 19.39 -6.12 -1.25
C GLU A 332 19.34 -7.62 -1.50
N LEU A 333 18.54 -8.06 -2.47
CA LEU A 333 18.53 -9.44 -2.94
C LEU A 333 19.74 -9.62 -3.88
N THR A 334 20.76 -10.32 -3.43
CA THR A 334 21.99 -10.55 -4.21
C THR A 334 21.91 -11.78 -5.11
N ASP A 335 21.14 -12.76 -4.69
CA ASP A 335 20.77 -13.95 -5.44
C ASP A 335 19.47 -14.56 -4.87
N ALA A 336 18.99 -15.68 -5.43
CA ALA A 336 17.71 -16.27 -5.03
C ALA A 336 17.63 -16.70 -3.55
N SER A 337 18.76 -16.78 -2.84
CA SER A 337 18.86 -17.29 -1.46
C SER A 337 19.56 -16.35 -0.49
N THR A 338 20.01 -15.18 -0.94
CA THR A 338 20.83 -14.27 -0.13
C THR A 338 20.25 -12.87 -0.06
N LEU A 339 19.97 -12.41 1.16
CA LEU A 339 19.60 -11.04 1.50
C LEU A 339 20.74 -10.37 2.26
N LYS A 340 21.19 -9.21 1.77
CA LYS A 340 22.25 -8.41 2.40
C LYS A 340 21.71 -7.08 2.89
N ALA A 341 21.87 -6.77 4.18
CA ALA A 341 21.43 -5.50 4.75
C ALA A 341 22.16 -4.30 4.10
N VAL A 342 21.37 -3.30 3.69
CA VAL A 342 21.85 -2.02 3.15
C VAL A 342 21.53 -0.85 4.06
N TRP A 343 20.33 -0.85 4.65
CA TRP A 343 19.89 0.15 5.61
C TRP A 343 19.30 -0.51 6.83
N ARG A 344 19.47 0.10 7.99
CA ARG A 344 18.82 -0.31 9.23
C ARG A 344 18.38 0.92 10.02
N LEU A 345 17.09 0.98 10.39
CA LEU A 345 16.58 1.95 11.32
C LEU A 345 16.77 1.45 12.76
N ASP A 346 17.47 2.23 13.56
CA ASP A 346 17.59 1.99 14.99
C ASP A 346 16.51 2.82 15.71
N PHE A 347 15.54 2.17 16.29
CA PHE A 347 14.47 2.81 17.04
C PHE A 347 14.83 3.02 18.52
N GLY A 348 15.95 2.48 19.00
CA GLY A 348 16.35 2.59 20.41
C GLY A 348 15.21 2.25 21.36
N PRO A 349 14.81 3.19 22.27
CA PRO A 349 13.73 2.96 23.24
C PRO A 349 12.32 3.11 22.66
N LEU A 350 12.16 3.51 21.38
CA LEU A 350 10.85 3.70 20.78
C LEU A 350 10.17 2.35 20.51
N LYS A 351 8.87 2.31 20.79
CA LYS A 351 8.11 1.07 20.66
C LYS A 351 7.91 0.70 19.20
N ARG A 352 8.30 -0.51 18.83
CA ARG A 352 8.02 -1.15 17.54
C ARG A 352 7.16 -2.39 17.75
N PRO A 353 6.18 -2.66 16.86
CA PRO A 353 5.46 -3.91 16.92
C PRO A 353 6.40 -5.06 16.59
N THR A 354 6.30 -6.13 17.36
CA THR A 354 6.92 -7.42 17.04
C THR A 354 5.85 -8.29 16.39
N GLY A 355 6.25 -9.38 15.72
CA GLY A 355 5.31 -10.31 15.07
C GLY A 355 4.10 -10.72 15.93
N LYS A 356 4.26 -10.79 17.25
CA LYS A 356 3.18 -11.08 18.19
C LYS A 356 2.09 -9.99 18.29
N TYR A 357 2.42 -8.74 17.99
CA TYR A 357 1.46 -7.61 18.04
C TYR A 357 0.68 -7.45 16.74
N VAL A 358 1.15 -8.06 15.67
CA VAL A 358 0.55 -7.99 14.35
C VAL A 358 -0.62 -8.97 14.22
N VAL A 359 -0.58 -10.03 14.98
CA VAL A 359 -1.60 -11.08 14.98
C VAL A 359 -2.80 -10.59 15.80
N GLY A 360 -3.54 -9.86 15.21
CA GLY A 360 -4.81 -9.45 15.30
C GLY A 360 -5.79 -9.65 16.33
N SER A 361 -5.68 -9.21 17.46
CA SER A 361 -6.93 -8.84 18.11
C SER A 361 -7.16 -7.34 17.89
N LEU A 362 -8.37 -6.96 17.54
CA LEU A 362 -8.91 -5.58 17.65
C LEU A 362 -8.66 -4.98 19.07
N ASN A 363 -8.16 -5.77 20.00
CA ASN A 363 -7.86 -5.45 21.38
C ASN A 363 -6.41 -5.02 21.62
N ASN A 364 -5.51 -5.23 20.67
CA ASN A 364 -4.13 -4.76 20.82
C ASN A 364 -4.05 -3.30 20.40
N SER A 365 -4.08 -2.43 21.39
CA SER A 365 -3.81 -1.01 21.17
C SER A 365 -2.33 -0.84 20.83
N LEU A 366 -2.05 -0.35 19.64
CA LEU A 366 -0.71 0.10 19.22
C LEU A 366 -0.43 1.54 19.66
N ASP A 367 -0.93 1.94 20.82
CA ASP A 367 -0.66 3.27 21.40
C ASP A 367 0.83 3.48 21.62
N GLY A 368 1.36 4.53 21.02
CA GLY A 368 2.77 4.89 21.10
C GLY A 368 3.71 4.06 20.25
N TYR A 369 3.19 3.08 19.48
CA TYR A 369 4.01 2.31 18.55
C TYR A 369 4.26 3.07 17.26
N TYR A 370 5.47 2.92 16.74
CA TYR A 370 5.88 3.45 15.44
C TYR A 370 5.77 2.37 14.36
N LEU A 371 5.18 2.75 13.22
CA LEU A 371 5.08 1.93 12.02
C LEU A 371 5.84 2.60 10.88
N ILE A 372 6.50 1.82 10.03
CA ILE A 372 7.12 2.32 8.80
C ILE A 372 6.09 2.20 7.69
N ASN A 373 5.61 3.32 7.19
CA ASN A 373 4.52 3.36 6.22
C ASN A 373 4.99 3.45 4.77
N ASN A 374 6.14 4.08 4.56
CA ASN A 374 6.69 4.24 3.23
C ASN A 374 8.21 4.40 3.30
N TRP A 375 8.88 3.94 2.24
CA TRP A 375 10.31 3.98 2.07
C TRP A 375 10.65 4.38 0.63
N ILE A 376 11.27 5.54 0.45
CA ILE A 376 11.67 6.05 -0.85
C ILE A 376 13.17 6.27 -0.85
N GLU A 377 13.85 5.63 -1.77
CA GLU A 377 15.29 5.76 -1.92
C GLU A 377 15.64 6.44 -3.24
N THR A 378 16.42 7.51 -3.17
CA THR A 378 16.97 8.22 -4.33
C THR A 378 18.48 8.19 -4.29
N ASN A 379 19.15 8.67 -5.33
CA ASN A 379 20.62 8.80 -5.34
C ASN A 379 21.11 9.63 -4.17
N ARG A 380 20.41 10.69 -3.80
CA ARG A 380 20.84 11.62 -2.76
C ARG A 380 20.12 11.38 -1.44
N TYR A 381 18.83 11.08 -1.46
CA TYR A 381 18.02 11.05 -0.25
C TYR A 381 17.43 9.68 0.04
N LEU A 382 17.23 9.41 1.30
CA LEU A 382 16.32 8.38 1.78
C LEU A 382 15.19 9.08 2.53
N LEU A 383 13.96 8.88 2.08
CA LEU A 383 12.76 9.41 2.72
C LEU A 383 12.04 8.27 3.41
N VAL A 384 11.81 8.41 4.71
CA VAL A 384 11.11 7.39 5.50
C VAL A 384 9.89 8.01 6.15
N GLN A 385 8.72 7.48 5.85
CA GLN A 385 7.49 7.83 6.56
C GLN A 385 7.29 6.91 7.75
N LEU A 386 7.09 7.50 8.90
CA LEU A 386 6.68 6.81 10.11
C LEU A 386 5.32 7.29 10.56
N SER A 387 4.49 6.39 11.05
CA SER A 387 3.32 6.77 11.84
C SER A 387 3.50 6.33 13.29
N ARG A 388 3.03 7.16 14.21
CA ARG A 388 2.92 6.82 15.62
C ARG A 388 1.46 6.71 15.99
N SER A 389 1.11 5.62 16.68
CA SER A 389 -0.25 5.34 17.17
C SER A 389 -1.32 5.23 16.07
N TYR A 390 -0.94 4.96 14.82
CA TYR A 390 -1.87 4.97 13.69
C TYR A 390 -3.03 3.98 13.88
N ASP A 391 -2.75 2.80 14.39
CA ASP A 391 -3.75 1.75 14.60
C ASP A 391 -4.38 1.78 15.99
N SER A 392 -4.09 2.84 16.76
CA SER A 392 -4.75 3.05 18.03
C SER A 392 -6.12 3.71 17.85
N PRO A 393 -7.22 3.05 18.25
CA PRO A 393 -8.54 3.67 18.26
C PRO A 393 -8.58 4.93 19.11
N ASN A 394 -7.92 4.91 20.27
CA ASN A 394 -7.88 6.05 21.18
C ASN A 394 -7.16 7.24 20.54
N ALA A 395 -5.98 7.01 19.92
CA ALA A 395 -5.23 8.07 19.29
C ALA A 395 -5.99 8.71 18.12
N ARG A 396 -6.72 7.92 17.34
CA ARG A 396 -7.56 8.44 16.25
C ARG A 396 -8.70 9.31 16.78
N THR A 397 -9.34 8.88 17.86
CA THR A 397 -10.44 9.64 18.48
C THR A 397 -9.93 10.93 19.12
N GLN A 398 -8.74 10.90 19.72
CA GLN A 398 -8.13 12.02 20.43
C GLN A 398 -7.31 12.95 19.51
N GLY A 399 -7.14 12.61 18.22
CA GLY A 399 -6.32 13.38 17.29
C GLY A 399 -4.82 13.33 17.61
N THR A 400 -4.33 12.24 18.20
CA THR A 400 -2.92 12.10 18.60
C THR A 400 -2.10 11.21 17.65
N VAL A 401 -2.66 10.84 16.52
CA VAL A 401 -1.93 10.13 15.46
C VAL A 401 -0.95 11.10 14.80
N THR A 402 0.32 10.72 14.77
CA THR A 402 1.38 11.53 14.17
C THR A 402 2.01 10.80 13.00
N LEU A 403 2.18 11.50 11.89
CA LEU A 403 2.91 11.04 10.70
C LEU A 403 4.20 11.86 10.59
N HIS A 404 5.33 11.19 10.71
CA HIS A 404 6.63 11.79 10.58
C HIS A 404 7.22 11.49 9.19
N THR A 405 7.88 12.47 8.59
CA THR A 405 8.73 12.25 7.43
C THR A 405 10.17 12.51 7.83
N LEU A 406 10.98 11.45 7.80
CA LEU A 406 12.39 11.51 8.06
C LEU A 406 13.15 11.60 6.74
N VAL A 407 14.19 12.41 6.71
CA VAL A 407 15.05 12.63 5.55
C VAL A 407 16.49 12.31 5.95
N TYR A 408 17.11 11.36 5.24
CA TYR A 408 18.55 11.14 5.33
C TYR A 408 19.21 11.61 4.04
N ASP A 409 20.12 12.59 4.16
CA ASP A 409 20.94 13.06 3.05
C ASP A 409 22.21 12.19 2.96
N LYS A 410 22.33 11.41 1.90
CA LYS A 410 23.44 10.48 1.68
C LYS A 410 24.79 11.20 1.48
N GLN A 411 24.75 12.46 1.03
CA GLN A 411 25.96 13.25 0.78
C GLN A 411 26.52 13.86 2.07
N THR A 412 25.66 14.43 2.89
CA THR A 412 26.08 15.09 4.14
C THR A 412 26.11 14.13 5.33
N GLY A 413 25.32 13.07 5.27
CA GLY A 413 25.10 12.16 6.38
C GLY A 413 24.07 12.66 7.40
N ASP A 414 23.41 13.81 7.13
CA ASP A 414 22.40 14.37 8.02
C ASP A 414 21.14 13.51 8.01
N PHE A 415 20.62 13.24 9.21
CA PHE A 415 19.35 12.55 9.40
C PHE A 415 18.44 13.38 10.28
N PHE A 416 17.29 13.78 9.78
CA PHE A 416 16.38 14.71 10.44
C PHE A 416 14.92 14.44 10.12
N SER A 417 14.03 15.01 10.94
CA SER A 417 12.57 14.98 10.77
C SER A 417 12.06 16.29 10.23
N LEU A 418 11.05 16.25 9.36
CA LEU A 418 10.35 17.46 8.95
C LEU A 418 9.39 17.92 10.06
N PRO A 419 9.13 19.24 10.18
CA PRO A 419 8.13 19.76 11.09
C PRO A 419 6.74 19.28 10.70
N GLY A 420 6.02 18.70 11.64
CA GLY A 420 4.64 18.25 11.44
C GLY A 420 3.67 19.43 11.35
N ARG A 421 2.63 19.28 10.53
CA ARG A 421 1.48 20.19 10.44
C ARG A 421 0.23 19.41 10.80
N THR A 422 -0.59 19.96 11.66
CA THR A 422 -1.87 19.35 12.02
C THR A 422 -2.90 19.61 10.93
N ASP A 423 -3.71 18.61 10.60
CA ASP A 423 -4.81 18.75 9.67
C ASP A 423 -5.89 19.70 10.22
N LYS A 424 -6.81 20.11 9.36
CA LYS A 424 -7.88 21.07 9.73
C LYS A 424 -8.78 20.55 10.83
N ASP A 425 -8.95 19.25 10.91
CA ASP A 425 -9.83 18.59 11.85
C ASP A 425 -9.11 18.26 13.17
N GLY A 426 -7.80 18.55 13.28
CA GLY A 426 -6.97 18.27 14.44
C GLY A 426 -6.73 16.79 14.69
N ARG A 427 -6.99 15.92 13.69
CA ARG A 427 -6.95 14.46 13.85
C ARG A 427 -5.59 13.85 13.56
N TYR A 428 -4.84 14.47 12.66
CA TYR A 428 -3.55 13.95 12.21
C TYR A 428 -2.53 15.08 12.17
N THR A 429 -1.32 14.77 12.61
CA THR A 429 -0.16 15.61 12.32
C THR A 429 0.65 14.91 11.23
N TYR A 430 1.01 15.61 10.17
CA TYR A 430 1.74 15.08 9.02
C TYR A 430 2.85 16.05 8.60
N ALA A 431 3.84 15.53 7.87
CA ALA A 431 4.92 16.30 7.32
C ALA A 431 5.14 15.91 5.85
N ASN A 432 4.97 16.87 4.95
CA ASN A 432 5.21 16.72 3.52
C ASN A 432 6.41 17.56 3.08
N LEU A 433 6.99 17.21 1.92
CA LEU A 433 8.05 17.98 1.31
C LEU A 433 7.49 19.27 0.69
N PRO A 434 8.10 20.44 0.95
CA PRO A 434 7.70 21.68 0.34
C PRO A 434 8.33 21.83 -1.05
N PHE A 435 7.51 22.16 -2.04
CA PHE A 435 7.93 22.48 -3.40
C PHE A 435 7.35 23.82 -3.83
N GLN A 436 8.00 24.43 -4.81
CA GLN A 436 7.50 25.60 -5.51
C GLN A 436 7.46 25.30 -7.01
N VAL A 437 6.29 25.43 -7.61
CA VAL A 437 6.04 25.20 -9.03
C VAL A 437 5.47 26.49 -9.63
N GLU A 438 6.22 27.13 -10.56
CA GLU A 438 5.82 28.39 -11.19
C GLU A 438 5.30 29.44 -10.18
N GLY A 439 5.99 29.57 -9.05
CA GLY A 439 5.62 30.52 -7.99
C GLY A 439 4.48 30.07 -7.04
N LYS A 440 3.88 28.91 -7.27
CA LYS A 440 2.87 28.32 -6.39
C LYS A 440 3.49 27.33 -5.43
N GLU A 441 3.06 27.33 -4.17
CA GLU A 441 3.50 26.35 -3.18
C GLU A 441 2.73 25.03 -3.36
N LEU A 442 3.46 23.94 -3.39
CA LEU A 442 2.95 22.57 -3.39
C LEU A 442 3.57 21.80 -2.24
N SER A 443 2.73 21.13 -1.46
CA SER A 443 3.18 20.22 -0.41
C SER A 443 2.88 18.79 -0.82
N LEU A 444 3.92 18.01 -1.13
CA LEU A 444 3.82 16.68 -1.70
C LEU A 444 4.73 15.70 -0.95
N LEU A 445 4.28 14.46 -0.87
CA LEU A 445 5.12 13.34 -0.49
C LEU A 445 5.16 12.32 -1.61
N PRO A 446 6.33 12.00 -2.15
CA PRO A 446 6.49 10.92 -3.12
C PRO A 446 6.04 9.57 -2.57
N SER A 447 5.56 8.69 -3.42
CA SER A 447 5.08 7.36 -3.04
C SER A 447 5.79 6.22 -3.77
N LEU A 448 6.64 6.53 -4.74
CA LEU A 448 7.32 5.59 -5.62
C LEU A 448 8.81 5.87 -5.66
N THR A 449 9.60 4.79 -5.76
CA THR A 449 10.98 4.87 -6.25
C THR A 449 10.99 4.43 -7.71
N ILE A 450 11.46 5.30 -8.59
CA ILE A 450 11.63 5.01 -10.01
C ILE A 450 13.11 5.04 -10.31
N ARG A 451 13.72 3.88 -10.48
CA ARG A 451 15.18 3.71 -10.55
C ARG A 451 15.84 4.31 -9.30
N ASP A 452 16.31 5.54 -9.40
CA ASP A 452 17.07 6.27 -8.38
C ASP A 452 16.42 7.60 -7.98
N ARG A 453 15.15 7.81 -8.38
CA ARG A 453 14.39 9.04 -8.16
C ARG A 453 13.09 8.77 -7.42
N ALA A 454 12.61 9.77 -6.72
CA ALA A 454 11.31 9.74 -6.08
C ALA A 454 10.21 10.21 -7.04
N ALA A 455 9.06 9.57 -7.02
CA ALA A 455 7.93 9.98 -7.85
C ALA A 455 6.58 9.71 -7.19
N ALA A 456 5.53 10.26 -7.80
CA ALA A 456 4.14 9.98 -7.47
C ALA A 456 3.29 10.05 -8.74
N CYS A 457 2.18 9.32 -8.79
CA CYS A 457 1.24 9.35 -9.89
C CYS A 457 -0.07 9.99 -9.43
N PHE A 458 -0.63 10.88 -10.26
CA PHE A 458 -1.88 11.57 -9.99
C PHE A 458 -2.77 11.62 -11.23
N LYS A 459 -4.08 11.65 -11.04
CA LYS A 459 -4.99 12.12 -12.09
C LYS A 459 -4.77 13.62 -12.37
N GLY A 460 -4.84 14.02 -13.63
CA GLY A 460 -4.71 15.41 -14.04
C GLY A 460 -5.72 16.32 -13.34
N LYS A 461 -6.98 15.88 -13.19
CA LYS A 461 -8.01 16.59 -12.39
C LYS A 461 -7.53 16.88 -10.97
N ARG A 462 -6.92 15.87 -10.32
CA ARG A 462 -6.45 16.03 -8.94
C ARG A 462 -5.30 17.01 -8.82
N LEU A 463 -4.36 16.98 -9.77
CA LEU A 463 -3.27 17.96 -9.80
C LEU A 463 -3.78 19.38 -10.08
N LYS A 464 -4.79 19.55 -10.93
CA LYS A 464 -5.44 20.85 -11.17
C LYS A 464 -6.07 21.40 -9.88
N GLU A 465 -6.70 20.55 -9.08
CA GLU A 465 -7.25 20.94 -7.78
C GLU A 465 -6.16 21.33 -6.77
N MET A 466 -5.00 20.69 -6.81
CA MET A 466 -3.86 20.99 -5.94
C MET A 466 -3.11 22.25 -6.39
N LEU A 467 -3.08 22.52 -7.67
CA LEU A 467 -2.38 23.62 -8.34
C LEU A 467 -3.35 24.42 -9.21
N PRO A 468 -4.38 25.08 -8.61
CA PRO A 468 -5.32 25.86 -9.36
C PRO A 468 -4.60 27.04 -10.05
N ASP A 469 -5.03 27.36 -11.27
CA ASP A 469 -4.51 28.47 -12.10
C ASP A 469 -3.04 28.33 -12.52
N LEU A 470 -2.46 27.16 -12.38
CA LEU A 470 -1.12 26.92 -12.91
C LEU A 470 -1.18 26.83 -14.43
N PRO A 471 -0.40 27.63 -15.20
CA PRO A 471 -0.40 27.56 -16.67
C PRO A 471 -0.13 26.15 -17.19
N LEU A 472 0.80 25.43 -16.57
CA LEU A 472 1.14 24.04 -16.89
C LEU A 472 -0.07 23.10 -16.76
N SER A 473 -0.97 23.33 -15.80
CA SER A 473 -2.13 22.48 -15.57
C SER A 473 -3.14 22.46 -16.71
N LYS A 474 -3.14 23.49 -17.56
CA LYS A 474 -4.00 23.57 -18.76
C LYS A 474 -3.65 22.51 -19.80
N GLN A 475 -2.45 21.94 -19.73
CA GLN A 475 -1.98 20.90 -20.65
C GLN A 475 -2.44 19.50 -20.22
N TRP A 476 -2.90 19.34 -18.98
CA TRP A 476 -3.32 18.04 -18.46
C TRP A 476 -4.78 17.78 -18.79
N LYS A 477 -5.08 16.57 -19.25
CA LYS A 477 -6.47 16.09 -19.29
C LYS A 477 -6.91 15.68 -17.88
N ASP A 478 -8.20 15.77 -17.59
CA ASP A 478 -8.73 15.45 -16.26
C ASP A 478 -8.53 13.99 -15.88
N GLU A 479 -8.72 13.08 -16.82
CA GLU A 479 -8.65 11.64 -16.61
C GLU A 479 -7.27 11.02 -16.86
N GLU A 480 -6.31 11.79 -17.40
CA GLU A 480 -4.97 11.24 -17.63
C GLU A 480 -4.16 11.11 -16.35
N ILE A 481 -3.27 10.13 -16.35
CA ILE A 481 -2.26 10.01 -15.29
C ILE A 481 -1.09 10.94 -15.60
N VAL A 482 -0.73 11.74 -14.62
CA VAL A 482 0.47 12.57 -14.64
C VAL A 482 1.47 11.98 -13.64
N VAL A 483 2.64 11.60 -14.13
CA VAL A 483 3.76 11.19 -13.28
C VAL A 483 4.49 12.45 -12.82
N VAL A 484 4.59 12.63 -11.51
CA VAL A 484 5.32 13.73 -10.88
C VAL A 484 6.62 13.16 -10.32
N GLN A 485 7.73 13.58 -10.89
CA GLN A 485 9.06 13.10 -10.53
C GLN A 485 9.83 14.19 -9.81
N MET A 486 10.59 13.81 -8.78
CA MET A 486 11.50 14.69 -8.05
C MET A 486 12.93 14.53 -8.60
N GLU A 487 13.53 15.64 -9.04
CA GLU A 487 14.91 15.75 -9.50
C GLU A 487 15.80 16.57 -8.56
#